data_1ab2d32cf93f996b503dfe5f020a88f6
#
_entry.id   1ab2d32cf93f996b503dfe5f020a88f6
#
_cell.length_a   1.000
_cell.length_b   1.000
_cell.length_c   1.000
_cell.angle_alpha   90.00
_cell.angle_beta   90.00
_cell.angle_gamma   90.00
#
_symmetry.space_group_name_H-M   'P 1'
#
loop_
_entity.id
_entity.type
_entity.pdbx_description
1 polymer ?
#
loop_
_entity_poly.entity_id
_entity_poly.type
_entity_poly.pdbx_seq_one_letter_code
_entity_poly.pdbx_strand_id
1 'polypeptide(L)' 'MAKIEQLELEGHRSHIIADMKSLVEKYRAIFAWDVPDIDEKFADKLILVEMRKALDDIEKELLG' A
#
# COMPACT_ATOMS: atom_id res chain seq x y z
N MET A 1 -14.36 -19.54 12.57
CA MET A 1 -14.11 -18.66 13.70
C MET A 1 -13.01 -17.66 13.39
N ALA A 2 -13.22 -16.42 13.84
CA ALA A 2 -12.31 -15.33 13.56
C ALA A 2 -10.88 -15.57 14.05
N LYS A 3 -10.72 -16.37 15.09
CA LYS A 3 -9.41 -16.65 15.68
C LYS A 3 -8.44 -17.34 14.73
N ILE A 4 -8.91 -18.35 14.00
CA ILE A 4 -8.07 -19.09 13.07
C ILE A 4 -7.69 -18.20 11.89
N GLU A 5 -8.65 -17.43 11.40
CA GLU A 5 -8.44 -16.51 10.30
C GLU A 5 -7.43 -15.42 10.66
N GLN A 6 -7.52 -14.89 11.88
CA GLN A 6 -6.58 -13.90 12.36
C GLN A 6 -5.16 -14.45 12.50
N LEU A 7 -5.02 -15.67 13.03
CA LEU A 7 -3.71 -16.30 13.16
C LEU A 7 -3.07 -16.54 11.81
N GLU A 8 -3.85 -16.94 10.83
CA GLU A 8 -3.36 -17.13 9.47
C GLU A 8 -2.87 -15.83 8.87
N LEU A 9 -3.63 -14.74 9.03
CA LEU A 9 -3.23 -13.43 8.54
C LEU A 9 -2.03 -12.88 9.27
N GLU A 10 -1.92 -13.09 10.58
CA GLU A 10 -0.76 -12.68 11.36
C GLU A 10 0.51 -13.38 10.87
N GLY A 11 0.39 -14.65 10.47
CA GLY A 11 1.50 -15.38 9.90
C GLY A 11 1.99 -14.78 8.57
N HIS A 12 1.11 -14.06 7.86
CA HIS A 12 1.45 -13.42 6.59
C HIS A 12 1.68 -11.93 6.71
N ARG A 13 1.62 -11.37 7.91
CA ARG A 13 1.74 -9.92 8.12
C ARG A 13 3.02 -9.34 7.51
N SER A 14 4.15 -10.00 7.74
CA SER A 14 5.42 -9.52 7.21
C SER A 14 5.45 -9.53 5.69
N HIS A 15 4.80 -10.51 5.07
CA HIS A 15 4.69 -10.59 3.62
C HIS A 15 3.82 -9.47 3.08
N ILE A 16 2.71 -9.19 3.75
CA ILE A 16 1.81 -8.09 3.36
C ILE A 16 2.56 -6.77 3.42
N ILE A 17 3.31 -6.53 4.50
CA ILE A 17 4.08 -5.30 4.65
C ILE A 17 5.14 -5.20 3.55
N ALA A 18 5.85 -6.30 3.28
CA ALA A 18 6.88 -6.32 2.24
C ALA A 18 6.28 -6.02 0.87
N ASP A 19 5.14 -6.62 0.56
CA ASP A 19 4.45 -6.40 -0.71
C ASP A 19 3.99 -4.94 -0.84
N MET A 20 3.48 -4.35 0.24
CA MET A 20 3.07 -2.95 0.23
C MET A 20 4.25 -2.01 0.08
N LYS A 21 5.38 -2.32 0.72
CA LYS A 21 6.61 -1.54 0.54
C LYS A 21 7.09 -1.60 -0.91
N SER A 22 6.99 -2.75 -1.54
CA SER A 22 7.35 -2.90 -2.95
C SER A 22 6.47 -2.04 -3.85
N LEU A 23 5.17 -1.95 -3.53
CA LEU A 23 4.26 -1.07 -4.25
C LEU A 23 4.65 0.41 -4.09
N VAL A 24 4.99 0.81 -2.87
CA VAL A 24 5.44 2.18 -2.61
C VAL A 24 6.70 2.49 -3.43
N GLU A 25 7.66 1.59 -3.42
CA GLU A 25 8.91 1.77 -4.16
C GLU A 25 8.68 1.86 -5.66
N LYS A 26 7.76 1.07 -6.18
CA LYS A 26 7.39 1.12 -7.60
C LYS A 26 6.92 2.52 -7.98
N TYR A 27 6.03 3.11 -7.20
CA TYR A 27 5.48 4.42 -7.52
C TYR A 27 6.46 5.55 -7.21
N ARG A 28 7.33 5.37 -6.23
CA ARG A 28 8.43 6.31 -5.98
C ARG A 28 9.35 6.37 -7.21
N ALA A 29 9.67 5.24 -7.80
CA ALA A 29 10.50 5.19 -8.99
C ALA A 29 9.84 5.88 -10.18
N ILE A 30 8.54 5.67 -10.36
CA ILE A 30 7.77 6.33 -11.41
C ILE A 30 7.79 7.85 -11.23
N PHE A 31 7.55 8.33 -10.00
CA PHE A 31 7.62 9.76 -9.70
C PHE A 31 9.00 10.34 -9.95
N ALA A 32 10.04 9.64 -9.51
CA ALA A 32 11.41 10.11 -9.70
C ALA A 32 11.76 10.23 -11.18
N TRP A 33 11.19 9.37 -12.01
CA TRP A 33 11.40 9.40 -13.45
C TRP A 33 10.63 10.55 -14.11
N ASP A 34 9.37 10.74 -13.71
CA ASP A 34 8.47 11.70 -14.34
C ASP A 34 8.65 13.14 -13.85
N VAL A 35 9.08 13.33 -12.60
CA VAL A 35 9.19 14.63 -11.97
C VAL A 35 10.62 14.83 -11.44
N PRO A 36 11.49 15.57 -12.17
CA PRO A 36 12.92 15.67 -11.81
C PRO A 36 13.22 16.27 -10.45
N ASP A 37 12.46 17.27 -10.01
CA ASP A 37 12.72 17.99 -8.76
C ASP A 37 11.69 17.67 -7.69
N ILE A 38 11.39 16.37 -7.53
CA ILE A 38 10.36 15.96 -6.60
C ILE A 38 10.85 16.00 -5.15
N ASP A 39 9.99 16.46 -4.25
CA ASP A 39 10.17 16.29 -2.81
C ASP A 39 9.77 14.88 -2.45
N GLU A 40 10.74 14.05 -2.09
CA GLU A 40 10.51 12.63 -1.81
C GLU A 40 9.50 12.39 -0.68
N LYS A 41 9.57 13.20 0.38
CA LYS A 41 8.64 13.05 1.51
C LYS A 41 7.21 13.38 1.10
N PHE A 42 7.06 14.42 0.31
CA PHE A 42 5.75 14.81 -0.19
C PHE A 42 5.18 13.76 -1.14
N ALA A 43 6.04 13.24 -2.03
CA ALA A 43 5.64 12.18 -2.95
C ALA A 43 5.22 10.91 -2.20
N ASP A 44 5.98 10.52 -1.19
CA ASP A 44 5.64 9.36 -0.37
C ASP A 44 4.29 9.54 0.31
N LYS A 45 4.03 10.74 0.82
CA LYS A 45 2.75 11.04 1.46
C LYS A 45 1.59 10.90 0.46
N LEU A 46 1.76 11.43 -0.75
CA LEU A 46 0.73 11.33 -1.78
C LEU A 46 0.48 9.88 -2.19
N ILE A 47 1.54 9.11 -2.35
CA ILE A 47 1.44 7.69 -2.68
C ILE A 47 0.63 6.96 -1.61
N LEU A 48 0.96 7.19 -0.34
CA LEU A 48 0.25 6.53 0.76
C LEU A 48 -1.21 6.94 0.84
N VAL A 49 -1.51 8.21 0.59
CA VAL A 49 -2.90 8.68 0.54
C VAL A 49 -3.69 7.94 -0.54
N GLU A 50 -3.13 7.82 -1.74
CA GLU A 50 -3.79 7.12 -2.83
C GLU A 50 -3.96 5.63 -2.55
N MET A 51 -2.97 5.02 -1.91
CA MET A 51 -3.06 3.61 -1.52
C MET A 51 -4.18 3.38 -0.50
N ARG A 52 -4.37 4.30 0.44
CA ARG A 52 -5.46 4.21 1.41
C ARG A 52 -6.82 4.33 0.72
N LYS A 53 -6.94 5.24 -0.23
CA LYS A 53 -8.17 5.36 -1.04
C LYS A 53 -8.44 4.09 -1.82
N ALA A 54 -7.41 3.52 -2.41
CA ALA A 54 -7.54 2.27 -3.16
C ALA A 54 -8.00 1.13 -2.26
N LEU A 55 -7.48 1.04 -1.04
CA LEU A 55 -7.91 0.05 -0.07
C LEU A 55 -9.39 0.22 0.29
N ASP A 56 -9.84 1.45 0.47
CA ASP A 56 -11.26 1.73 0.75
C ASP A 56 -12.14 1.29 -0.42
N ASP A 57 -11.72 1.55 -1.65
CA ASP A 57 -12.47 1.15 -2.83
C ASP A 57 -12.54 -0.37 -2.96
N ILE A 58 -11.43 -1.05 -2.71
CA ILE A 58 -11.37 -2.51 -2.72
C ILE A 58 -12.28 -3.08 -1.64
N GLU A 59 -12.26 -2.49 -0.45
CA GLU A 59 -13.13 -2.91 0.62
C GLU A 59 -14.59 -2.83 0.22
N LYS A 60 -15.00 -1.75 -0.44
CA LYS A 60 -16.37 -1.60 -0.94
C LYS A 60 -16.71 -2.65 -1.97
N GLU A 61 -15.78 -2.98 -2.86
CA GLU A 61 -16.00 -4.02 -3.86
C GLU A 61 -16.20 -5.40 -3.23
N LEU A 62 -15.38 -5.71 -2.22
CA LEU A 62 -15.40 -7.04 -1.61
C LEU A 62 -16.49 -7.20 -0.57
N LEU A 63 -16.77 -6.16 0.20
CA LEU A 63 -17.67 -6.26 1.34
C LEU A 63 -19.02 -5.56 1.09
N GLY A 64 -19.13 -4.88 0.00
CA GLY A 64 -20.37 -4.22 -0.37
C GLY A 64 -20.63 -2.95 0.37
#